data_8766240504a5170151866a07c389be99
#
_entry.id   8766240504a5170151866a07c389be99
#
_cell.length_a   1.000
_cell.length_b   1.000
_cell.length_c   1.000
_cell.angle_alpha   90.00
_cell.angle_beta   90.00
_cell.angle_gamma   90.00
#
_symmetry.space_group_name_H-M   'P 1'
#
loop_
_entity.id
_entity.type
_entity.pdbx_description
1 polymer ?
#
loop_
_entity_poly.entity_id
_entity_poly.type
_entity_poly.pdbx_seq_one_letter_code
_entity_poly.pdbx_strand_id
1 'polypeptide(L)'
;MDEIVQFDFPTDSPKIIKVIGVGGGGGNAVNHMFKEGIHDVTFVLCNTDNQALAESPVPVKLQLGRSITEGLGAGNRPDRAKDAAEERIEEIKDLLNDGTKMVFITAGMGGGTGTGAAPVIARIAKEMDILTVGIVTIPFIFEGEKKIIQALDGVERIAQHVDALLVINNERLREIYSDLTFMNAFGKADDTLSIAAKSIAEIIT
;
A
#
# COMPACT_ATOMS: atom_id res chain seq x y z
N MET A 1 21.72 49.96 -6.83
CA MET A 1 20.84 49.06 -6.02
C MET A 1 20.38 47.98 -6.98
N ASP A 2 21.09 46.87 -6.96
CA ASP A 2 20.77 45.73 -7.83
C ASP A 2 19.58 45.00 -7.22
N GLU A 3 18.43 45.00 -7.91
CA GLU A 3 17.29 44.15 -7.57
C GLU A 3 17.72 42.70 -7.78
N ILE A 4 17.82 41.96 -6.68
CA ILE A 4 17.96 40.52 -6.70
C ILE A 4 16.62 39.97 -7.18
N VAL A 5 16.53 39.57 -8.44
CA VAL A 5 15.37 38.83 -8.96
C VAL A 5 15.38 37.48 -8.28
N GLN A 6 14.48 37.29 -7.31
CA GLN A 6 14.19 35.95 -6.77
C GLN A 6 13.48 35.15 -7.86
N PHE A 7 14.18 34.18 -8.42
CA PHE A 7 13.55 33.16 -9.25
C PHE A 7 12.89 32.16 -8.31
N ASP A 8 11.57 32.25 -8.16
CA ASP A 8 10.75 31.17 -7.62
C ASP A 8 10.71 30.03 -8.67
N PHE A 9 11.66 29.13 -8.56
CA PHE A 9 11.51 27.85 -9.26
C PHE A 9 10.41 27.07 -8.53
N PRO A 10 9.38 26.56 -9.23
CA PRO A 10 8.44 25.65 -8.62
C PRO A 10 9.24 24.43 -8.15
N THR A 11 9.38 24.30 -6.83
CA THR A 11 10.13 23.22 -6.17
C THR A 11 9.36 21.89 -6.15
N ASP A 12 8.17 21.83 -6.72
CA ASP A 12 7.41 20.60 -6.92
C ASP A 12 7.62 20.04 -8.32
N SER A 13 8.78 19.43 -8.53
CA SER A 13 8.93 18.45 -9.62
C SER A 13 7.94 17.31 -9.36
N PRO A 14 7.15 16.87 -10.38
CA PRO A 14 6.25 15.75 -10.20
C PRO A 14 7.06 14.54 -9.72
N LYS A 15 6.70 14.03 -8.54
CA LYS A 15 7.38 12.89 -7.94
C LYS A 15 7.09 11.66 -8.79
N ILE A 16 8.14 11.03 -9.27
CA ILE A 16 8.04 9.87 -10.16
C ILE A 16 7.73 8.56 -9.44
N ILE A 17 7.82 8.55 -8.11
CA ILE A 17 7.59 7.38 -7.26
C ILE A 17 6.32 7.55 -6.44
N LYS A 18 5.45 6.54 -6.47
CA LYS A 18 4.28 6.45 -5.59
C LYS A 18 4.39 5.27 -4.63
N VAL A 19 3.88 5.47 -3.43
CA VAL A 19 3.68 4.40 -2.44
C VAL A 19 2.18 4.31 -2.15
N ILE A 20 1.57 3.20 -2.55
CA ILE A 20 0.14 2.97 -2.42
C ILE A 20 -0.09 1.95 -1.29
N GLY A 21 -0.73 2.39 -0.21
CA GLY A 21 -1.20 1.52 0.86
C GLY A 21 -2.60 0.99 0.56
N VAL A 22 -2.77 -0.33 0.52
CA VAL A 22 -4.04 -0.98 0.19
C VAL A 22 -4.62 -1.70 1.39
N GLY A 23 -5.83 -1.29 1.78
CA GLY A 23 -6.52 -1.82 2.94
C GLY A 23 -5.92 -1.37 4.27
N GLY A 24 -6.33 -1.99 5.38
CA GLY A 24 -5.91 -1.57 6.73
C GLY A 24 -4.41 -1.71 6.96
N GLY A 25 -3.83 -2.88 6.71
CA GLY A 25 -2.38 -3.11 6.93
C GLY A 25 -1.51 -2.22 6.05
N GLY A 26 -1.80 -2.15 4.74
CA GLY A 26 -1.07 -1.25 3.84
C GLY A 26 -1.25 0.23 4.21
N GLY A 27 -2.45 0.62 4.64
CA GLY A 27 -2.74 1.96 5.10
C GLY A 27 -1.93 2.34 6.35
N ASN A 28 -1.82 1.45 7.32
CA ASN A 28 -1.02 1.67 8.53
C ASN A 28 0.46 1.88 8.20
N ALA A 29 1.02 1.04 7.33
CA ALA A 29 2.41 1.17 6.89
C ALA A 29 2.66 2.52 6.19
N VAL A 30 1.77 2.94 5.29
CA VAL A 30 1.89 4.23 4.61
C VAL A 30 1.69 5.40 5.57
N ASN A 31 0.77 5.32 6.52
CA ASN A 31 0.61 6.33 7.56
C ASN A 31 1.88 6.51 8.39
N HIS A 32 2.56 5.40 8.70
CA HIS A 32 3.84 5.43 9.41
C HIS A 32 4.92 6.11 8.58
N MET A 33 5.11 5.68 7.33
CA MET A 33 6.07 6.30 6.39
C MET A 33 5.83 7.80 6.20
N PHE A 34 4.57 8.20 6.09
CA PHE A 34 4.19 9.61 5.95
C PHE A 34 4.56 10.43 7.17
N LYS A 35 4.36 9.89 8.38
CA LYS A 35 4.75 10.54 9.64
C LYS A 35 6.27 10.64 9.81
N GLU A 36 7.03 9.69 9.29
CA GLU A 36 8.50 9.74 9.28
C GLU A 36 9.08 10.77 8.31
N GLY A 37 8.24 11.36 7.46
CA GLY A 37 8.67 12.42 6.55
C GLY A 37 9.59 11.95 5.43
N ILE A 38 9.32 10.78 4.86
CA ILE A 38 10.05 10.30 3.68
C ILE A 38 9.76 11.25 2.51
N HIS A 39 10.82 11.79 1.91
CA HIS A 39 10.74 12.75 0.81
C HIS A 39 10.77 12.06 -0.56
N ASP A 40 10.46 12.83 -1.60
CA ASP A 40 10.55 12.43 -3.02
C ASP A 40 9.61 11.29 -3.47
N VAL A 41 8.62 10.94 -2.64
CA VAL A 41 7.55 10.00 -2.97
C VAL A 41 6.18 10.62 -2.75
N THR A 42 5.19 10.19 -3.52
CA THR A 42 3.78 10.51 -3.28
C THR A 42 3.10 9.36 -2.56
N PHE A 43 2.52 9.63 -1.41
CA PHE A 43 1.76 8.64 -0.65
C PHE A 43 0.29 8.64 -1.04
N VAL A 44 -0.25 7.45 -1.20
CA VAL A 44 -1.65 7.22 -1.58
C VAL A 44 -2.26 6.14 -0.71
N LEU A 45 -3.50 6.30 -0.31
CA LEU A 45 -4.28 5.25 0.35
C LEU A 45 -5.45 4.79 -0.51
N CYS A 46 -5.58 3.48 -0.67
CA CYS A 46 -6.72 2.83 -1.31
C CYS A 46 -7.40 1.92 -0.30
N ASN A 47 -8.66 2.15 0.01
CA ASN A 47 -9.40 1.32 0.96
C ASN A 47 -10.89 1.25 0.60
N THR A 48 -11.54 0.16 1.00
CA THR A 48 -13.00 -0.02 0.97
C THR A 48 -13.69 0.54 2.21
N ASP A 49 -12.91 0.85 3.27
CA ASP A 49 -13.38 1.43 4.52
C ASP A 49 -13.16 2.94 4.51
N ASN A 50 -14.26 3.69 4.49
CA ASN A 50 -14.23 5.15 4.43
C ASN A 50 -13.79 5.80 5.75
N GLN A 51 -14.07 5.17 6.89
CA GLN A 51 -13.64 5.68 8.19
C GLN A 51 -12.10 5.61 8.30
N ALA A 52 -11.51 4.47 7.95
CA ALA A 52 -10.06 4.30 7.93
C ALA A 52 -9.36 5.32 7.00
N LEU A 53 -9.97 5.66 5.86
CA LEU A 53 -9.46 6.71 4.98
C LEU A 53 -9.56 8.10 5.63
N ALA A 54 -10.68 8.40 6.28
CA ALA A 54 -10.92 9.71 6.90
C ALA A 54 -9.93 10.01 8.04
N GLU A 55 -9.60 9.00 8.83
CA GLU A 55 -8.69 9.12 9.99
C GLU A 55 -7.21 9.26 9.60
N SER A 56 -6.85 8.94 8.36
CA SER A 56 -5.46 9.00 7.90
C SER A 56 -4.98 10.44 7.65
N PRO A 57 -3.71 10.77 7.98
CA PRO A 57 -3.09 12.04 7.65
C PRO A 57 -2.65 12.16 6.19
N VAL A 58 -2.61 11.05 5.43
CA VAL A 58 -2.18 11.04 4.03
C VAL A 58 -3.17 11.82 3.16
N PRO A 59 -2.71 12.79 2.34
CA PRO A 59 -3.62 13.67 1.62
C PRO A 59 -4.34 13.00 0.45
N VAL A 60 -3.68 12.07 -0.26
CA VAL A 60 -4.24 11.41 -1.43
C VAL A 60 -4.90 10.10 -1.04
N LYS A 61 -6.20 10.01 -1.26
CA LYS A 61 -7.04 8.89 -0.83
C LYS A 61 -7.98 8.48 -1.93
N LEU A 62 -8.13 7.18 -2.15
CA LEU A 62 -9.10 6.61 -3.07
C LEU A 62 -9.98 5.60 -2.34
N GLN A 63 -11.26 5.89 -2.24
CA GLN A 63 -12.25 4.93 -1.75
C GLN A 63 -12.59 3.94 -2.87
N LEU A 64 -12.37 2.66 -2.61
CA LEU A 64 -12.69 1.57 -3.52
C LEU A 64 -14.12 1.07 -3.28
N GLY A 65 -14.83 0.75 -4.38
CA GLY A 65 -16.10 0.06 -4.34
C GLY A 65 -17.17 0.74 -3.51
N ARG A 66 -17.41 2.01 -3.74
CA ARG A 66 -18.41 2.78 -2.99
C ARG A 66 -19.81 2.17 -3.12
N SER A 67 -20.17 1.66 -4.31
CA SER A 67 -21.45 1.00 -4.55
C SER A 67 -21.50 -0.42 -3.98
N ILE A 68 -20.34 -1.10 -3.86
CA ILE A 68 -20.24 -2.50 -3.44
C ILE A 68 -20.16 -2.63 -1.93
N THR A 69 -19.38 -1.75 -1.27
CA THR A 69 -19.08 -1.85 0.18
C THR A 69 -19.77 -0.79 1.03
N GLU A 70 -20.37 0.23 0.40
CA GLU A 70 -21.00 1.36 1.10
C GLU A 70 -20.08 2.07 2.10
N GLY A 71 -18.75 1.91 1.91
CA GLY A 71 -17.74 2.46 2.80
C GLY A 71 -17.51 1.68 4.10
N LEU A 72 -18.16 0.52 4.27
CA LEU A 72 -18.08 -0.33 5.48
C LEU A 72 -16.97 -1.39 5.42
N GLY A 73 -16.11 -1.31 4.40
CA GLY A 73 -15.05 -2.29 4.18
C GLY A 73 -15.51 -3.56 3.45
N ALA A 74 -14.57 -4.40 3.09
CA ALA A 74 -14.82 -5.64 2.34
C ALA A 74 -15.32 -6.81 3.20
N GLY A 75 -15.37 -6.67 4.53
CA GLY A 75 -15.84 -7.70 5.44
C GLY A 75 -15.02 -9.00 5.41
N ASN A 76 -13.69 -8.89 5.29
CA ASN A 76 -12.75 -10.01 5.16
C ASN A 76 -13.01 -10.92 3.93
N ARG A 77 -13.56 -10.36 2.85
CA ARG A 77 -13.88 -11.06 1.60
C ARG A 77 -13.05 -10.49 0.45
N PRO A 78 -11.98 -11.19 0.02
CA PRO A 78 -11.11 -10.72 -1.08
C PRO A 78 -11.85 -10.52 -2.40
N ASP A 79 -12.82 -11.39 -2.73
CA ASP A 79 -13.58 -11.25 -3.98
C ASP A 79 -14.35 -9.94 -4.02
N ARG A 80 -14.99 -9.58 -2.90
CA ARG A 80 -15.69 -8.29 -2.77
C ARG A 80 -14.75 -7.09 -2.90
N ALA A 81 -13.53 -7.21 -2.38
CA ALA A 81 -12.52 -6.17 -2.51
C ALA A 81 -11.93 -6.08 -3.92
N LYS A 82 -11.79 -7.21 -4.61
CA LYS A 82 -11.44 -7.25 -6.02
C LYS A 82 -12.46 -6.50 -6.86
N ASP A 83 -13.74 -6.84 -6.71
CA ASP A 83 -14.83 -6.17 -7.43
C ASP A 83 -14.87 -4.66 -7.12
N ALA A 84 -14.61 -4.30 -5.86
CA ALA A 84 -14.52 -2.90 -5.41
C ALA A 84 -13.37 -2.13 -6.09
N ALA A 85 -12.24 -2.77 -6.36
CA ALA A 85 -11.13 -2.17 -7.10
C ALA A 85 -11.43 -2.11 -8.61
N GLU A 86 -12.08 -3.16 -9.16
CA GLU A 86 -12.50 -3.18 -10.58
C GLU A 86 -13.53 -2.07 -10.88
N GLU A 87 -14.40 -1.72 -9.94
CA GLU A 87 -15.33 -0.58 -10.08
C GLU A 87 -14.59 0.75 -10.29
N ARG A 88 -13.33 0.86 -9.84
CA ARG A 88 -12.55 2.11 -9.82
C ARG A 88 -11.31 2.08 -10.71
N ILE A 89 -11.35 1.28 -11.78
CA ILE A 89 -10.21 1.17 -12.70
C ILE A 89 -9.79 2.52 -13.28
N GLU A 90 -10.74 3.34 -13.71
CA GLU A 90 -10.42 4.62 -14.35
C GLU A 90 -9.81 5.61 -13.33
N GLU A 91 -10.31 5.67 -12.11
CA GLU A 91 -9.75 6.52 -11.07
C GLU A 91 -8.36 6.03 -10.61
N ILE A 92 -8.12 4.71 -10.64
CA ILE A 92 -6.78 4.15 -10.37
C ILE A 92 -5.82 4.53 -11.51
N LYS A 93 -6.25 4.47 -12.76
CA LYS A 93 -5.45 4.92 -13.90
C LYS A 93 -5.14 6.41 -13.83
N ASP A 94 -6.14 7.24 -13.55
CA ASP A 94 -5.97 8.68 -13.40
C ASP A 94 -4.95 9.02 -12.30
N LEU A 95 -5.03 8.30 -11.18
CA LEU A 95 -4.10 8.42 -10.07
C LEU A 95 -2.66 8.10 -10.45
N LEU A 96 -2.45 7.20 -11.39
CA LEU A 96 -1.14 6.76 -11.86
C LEU A 96 -0.63 7.54 -13.08
N ASN A 97 -1.51 8.26 -13.79
CA ASN A 97 -1.22 8.95 -15.06
C ASN A 97 -0.71 10.38 -14.86
N ASP A 98 0.06 10.64 -13.82
CA ASP A 98 0.61 11.97 -13.48
C ASP A 98 2.13 12.06 -13.64
N GLY A 99 2.71 11.19 -14.47
CA GLY A 99 4.16 11.09 -14.65
C GLY A 99 4.83 10.04 -13.75
N THR A 100 4.05 9.26 -13.01
CA THR A 100 4.56 8.14 -12.19
C THR A 100 5.31 7.14 -13.06
N LYS A 101 6.52 6.77 -12.64
CA LYS A 101 7.39 5.78 -13.29
C LYS A 101 7.56 4.51 -12.48
N MET A 102 7.36 4.61 -11.18
CA MET A 102 7.49 3.49 -10.25
C MET A 102 6.41 3.56 -9.18
N VAL A 103 5.86 2.42 -8.84
CA VAL A 103 4.89 2.28 -7.77
C VAL A 103 5.27 1.16 -6.82
N PHE A 104 5.24 1.46 -5.52
CA PHE A 104 5.24 0.48 -4.45
C PHE A 104 3.80 0.23 -4.01
N ILE A 105 3.39 -1.02 -4.00
CA ILE A 105 2.07 -1.43 -3.52
C ILE A 105 2.28 -2.22 -2.24
N THR A 106 1.85 -1.66 -1.11
CA THR A 106 1.95 -2.31 0.19
C THR A 106 0.59 -2.75 0.69
N ALA A 107 0.51 -4.00 1.16
CA ALA A 107 -0.73 -4.57 1.67
C ALA A 107 -0.47 -5.66 2.72
N GLY A 108 -1.34 -5.71 3.73
CA GLY A 108 -1.45 -6.87 4.60
C GLY A 108 -2.34 -7.92 3.92
N MET A 109 -1.76 -9.09 3.62
CA MET A 109 -2.50 -10.22 3.05
C MET A 109 -3.24 -10.99 4.15
N GLY A 110 -4.31 -11.68 3.77
CA GLY A 110 -5.16 -12.45 4.70
C GLY A 110 -6.43 -11.73 5.14
N GLY A 111 -6.52 -10.41 4.90
CA GLY A 111 -7.75 -9.64 5.04
C GLY A 111 -8.56 -9.57 3.74
N GLY A 112 -9.63 -8.76 3.72
CA GLY A 112 -10.43 -8.54 2.51
C GLY A 112 -9.72 -7.61 1.51
N THR A 113 -9.55 -6.34 1.89
CA THR A 113 -9.15 -5.27 0.97
C THR A 113 -7.74 -5.47 0.43
N GLY A 114 -6.73 -5.68 1.29
CA GLY A 114 -5.35 -5.89 0.84
C GLY A 114 -5.23 -7.08 -0.11
N THR A 115 -5.81 -8.22 0.27
CA THR A 115 -5.73 -9.48 -0.50
C THR A 115 -6.43 -9.39 -1.86
N GLY A 116 -7.58 -8.71 -1.92
CA GLY A 116 -8.39 -8.65 -3.15
C GLY A 116 -8.05 -7.49 -4.06
N ALA A 117 -7.84 -6.28 -3.50
CA ALA A 117 -7.65 -5.08 -4.29
C ALA A 117 -6.20 -4.84 -4.74
N ALA A 118 -5.19 -5.22 -3.93
CA ALA A 118 -3.79 -4.97 -4.29
C ALA A 118 -3.37 -5.64 -5.61
N PRO A 119 -3.77 -6.89 -5.92
CA PRO A 119 -3.47 -7.49 -7.23
C PRO A 119 -4.10 -6.73 -8.40
N VAL A 120 -5.28 -6.16 -8.23
CA VAL A 120 -5.96 -5.36 -9.28
C VAL A 120 -5.18 -4.08 -9.54
N ILE A 121 -4.78 -3.35 -8.49
CA ILE A 121 -3.99 -2.12 -8.62
C ILE A 121 -2.64 -2.43 -9.26
N ALA A 122 -1.98 -3.52 -8.87
CA ALA A 122 -0.72 -3.97 -9.47
C ALA A 122 -0.86 -4.27 -10.96
N ARG A 123 -1.92 -4.96 -11.36
CA ARG A 123 -2.23 -5.24 -12.76
C ARG A 123 -2.39 -3.94 -13.56
N ILE A 124 -3.15 -2.99 -13.06
CA ILE A 124 -3.36 -1.70 -13.73
C ILE A 124 -2.04 -0.94 -13.91
N ALA A 125 -1.22 -0.87 -12.85
CA ALA A 125 0.08 -0.21 -12.92
C ALA A 125 0.99 -0.86 -13.97
N LYS A 126 1.04 -2.19 -14.00
CA LYS A 126 1.82 -2.95 -14.99
C LYS A 126 1.30 -2.77 -16.42
N GLU A 127 -0.01 -2.74 -16.62
CA GLU A 127 -0.64 -2.45 -17.93
C GLU A 127 -0.32 -1.02 -18.43
N MET A 128 -0.02 -0.10 -17.52
CA MET A 128 0.42 1.27 -17.81
C MET A 128 1.94 1.42 -17.98
N ASP A 129 2.68 0.32 -18.01
CA ASP A 129 4.14 0.29 -18.18
C ASP A 129 4.90 1.00 -17.03
N ILE A 130 4.33 0.95 -15.82
CA ILE A 130 4.91 1.49 -14.60
C ILE A 130 5.65 0.38 -13.85
N LEU A 131 6.90 0.63 -13.46
CA LEU A 131 7.67 -0.32 -12.64
C LEU A 131 6.94 -0.58 -11.31
N THR A 132 6.49 -1.82 -11.10
CA THR A 132 5.60 -2.18 -10.02
C THR A 132 6.29 -3.11 -9.02
N VAL A 133 6.41 -2.67 -7.77
CA VAL A 133 6.98 -3.44 -6.66
C VAL A 133 5.91 -3.71 -5.61
N GLY A 134 5.69 -4.98 -5.32
CA GLY A 134 4.82 -5.40 -4.22
C GLY A 134 5.60 -5.59 -2.92
N ILE A 135 5.08 -5.07 -1.81
CA ILE A 135 5.62 -5.31 -0.47
C ILE A 135 4.45 -5.74 0.42
N VAL A 136 4.37 -7.02 0.74
CA VAL A 136 3.20 -7.58 1.40
C VAL A 136 3.56 -8.39 2.64
N THR A 137 2.63 -8.46 3.59
CA THR A 137 2.79 -9.28 4.80
C THR A 137 1.90 -10.51 4.77
N ILE A 138 2.41 -11.63 5.30
CA ILE A 138 1.62 -12.82 5.66
C ILE A 138 1.30 -12.73 7.15
N PRO A 139 0.03 -12.99 7.57
CA PRO A 139 -0.40 -12.84 8.94
C PRO A 139 0.31 -13.79 9.92
N PHE A 140 0.24 -13.46 11.20
CA PHE A 140 0.72 -14.33 12.27
C PHE A 140 -0.10 -15.62 12.36
N ILE A 141 0.49 -16.70 12.88
CA ILE A 141 -0.17 -18.00 13.06
C ILE A 141 -1.41 -17.86 13.97
N PHE A 142 -1.34 -17.03 15.01
CA PHE A 142 -2.47 -16.83 15.91
C PHE A 142 -3.69 -16.13 15.28
N GLU A 143 -3.54 -15.52 14.09
CA GLU A 143 -4.67 -14.93 13.36
C GLU A 143 -5.57 -15.99 12.70
N GLY A 144 -5.10 -17.22 12.62
CA GLY A 144 -5.84 -18.38 12.16
C GLY A 144 -5.49 -18.84 10.76
N GLU A 145 -5.61 -20.15 10.54
CA GLU A 145 -5.25 -20.84 9.30
C GLU A 145 -5.97 -20.28 8.08
N LYS A 146 -7.25 -19.94 8.21
CA LYS A 146 -8.05 -19.36 7.11
C LYS A 146 -7.42 -18.08 6.55
N LYS A 147 -6.91 -17.20 7.43
CA LYS A 147 -6.24 -15.97 7.01
C LYS A 147 -4.92 -16.26 6.31
N ILE A 148 -4.18 -17.26 6.78
CA ILE A 148 -2.90 -17.65 6.18
C ILE A 148 -3.13 -18.19 4.77
N ILE A 149 -4.09 -19.12 4.57
CA ILE A 149 -4.43 -19.66 3.25
C ILE A 149 -4.87 -18.51 2.32
N GLN A 150 -5.73 -17.62 2.79
CA GLN A 150 -6.18 -16.45 2.04
C GLN A 150 -5.02 -15.51 1.67
N ALA A 151 -4.04 -15.36 2.57
CA ALA A 151 -2.85 -14.56 2.33
C ALA A 151 -1.97 -15.16 1.24
N LEU A 152 -1.73 -16.47 1.27
CA LEU A 152 -0.93 -17.18 0.27
C LEU A 152 -1.55 -17.07 -1.13
N ASP A 153 -2.86 -17.22 -1.24
CA ASP A 153 -3.60 -17.00 -2.49
C ASP A 153 -3.47 -15.55 -2.98
N GLY A 154 -3.54 -14.58 -2.08
CA GLY A 154 -3.31 -13.16 -2.41
C GLY A 154 -1.88 -12.87 -2.88
N VAL A 155 -0.88 -13.50 -2.26
CA VAL A 155 0.53 -13.40 -2.68
C VAL A 155 0.73 -13.98 -4.08
N GLU A 156 0.14 -15.14 -4.37
CA GLU A 156 0.20 -15.76 -5.70
C GLU A 156 -0.42 -14.86 -6.77
N ARG A 157 -1.56 -14.26 -6.48
CA ARG A 157 -2.23 -13.35 -7.42
C ARG A 157 -1.43 -12.07 -7.68
N ILE A 158 -0.91 -11.40 -6.64
CA ILE A 158 -0.14 -10.17 -6.86
C ILE A 158 1.19 -10.45 -7.57
N ALA A 159 1.82 -11.59 -7.32
CA ALA A 159 3.08 -11.99 -7.94
C ALA A 159 3.02 -12.01 -9.48
N GLN A 160 1.84 -12.24 -10.06
CA GLN A 160 1.64 -12.24 -11.51
C GLN A 160 1.68 -10.84 -12.13
N HIS A 161 1.55 -9.78 -11.31
CA HIS A 161 1.35 -8.42 -11.75
C HIS A 161 2.41 -7.44 -11.24
N VAL A 162 3.48 -7.92 -10.62
CA VAL A 162 4.58 -7.09 -10.14
C VAL A 162 5.89 -7.49 -10.79
N ASP A 163 6.83 -6.55 -10.88
CA ASP A 163 8.18 -6.79 -11.40
C ASP A 163 9.11 -7.32 -10.29
N ALA A 164 8.83 -6.94 -9.04
CA ALA A 164 9.46 -7.47 -7.85
C ALA A 164 8.44 -7.63 -6.72
N LEU A 165 8.60 -8.67 -5.91
CA LEU A 165 7.74 -8.94 -4.76
C LEU A 165 8.57 -9.23 -3.54
N LEU A 166 8.38 -8.43 -2.49
CA LEU A 166 8.88 -8.71 -1.15
C LEU A 166 7.74 -9.22 -0.28
N VAL A 167 7.91 -10.42 0.27
CA VAL A 167 6.93 -11.05 1.17
C VAL A 167 7.52 -11.11 2.57
N ILE A 168 6.89 -10.43 3.52
CA ILE A 168 7.27 -10.40 4.92
C ILE A 168 6.37 -11.37 5.68
N ASN A 169 6.94 -12.41 6.26
CA ASN A 169 6.21 -13.33 7.12
C ASN A 169 6.23 -12.80 8.55
N ASN A 170 5.07 -12.35 9.05
CA ASN A 170 4.95 -11.77 10.38
C ASN A 170 5.38 -12.76 11.49
N GLU A 171 5.15 -14.07 11.32
CA GLU A 171 5.60 -15.08 12.28
C GLU A 171 7.12 -15.09 12.45
N ARG A 172 7.89 -14.80 11.40
CA ARG A 172 9.35 -14.66 11.49
C ARG A 172 9.78 -13.47 12.36
N LEU A 173 8.97 -12.44 12.45
CA LEU A 173 9.25 -11.32 13.37
C LEU A 173 9.23 -11.76 14.83
N ARG A 174 8.35 -12.71 15.20
CA ARG A 174 8.32 -13.29 16.55
C ARG A 174 9.56 -14.13 16.86
N GLU A 175 10.12 -14.80 15.87
CA GLU A 175 11.37 -15.56 16.04
C GLU A 175 12.58 -14.63 16.21
N ILE A 176 12.60 -13.51 15.49
CA ILE A 176 13.71 -12.52 15.53
C ILE A 176 13.63 -11.65 16.79
N TYR A 177 12.41 -11.23 17.15
CA TYR A 177 12.16 -10.36 18.30
C TYR A 177 11.45 -11.16 19.40
N SER A 178 12.21 -11.75 20.30
CA SER A 178 11.71 -12.65 21.36
C SER A 178 10.82 -11.97 22.43
N ASP A 179 10.83 -10.64 22.47
CA ASP A 179 10.04 -9.80 23.38
C ASP A 179 8.72 -9.31 22.80
N LEU A 180 8.37 -9.72 21.54
CA LEU A 180 7.11 -9.36 20.93
C LEU A 180 5.93 -9.94 21.70
N THR A 181 5.12 -9.05 22.26
CA THR A 181 3.81 -9.37 22.81
C THR A 181 2.73 -9.28 21.72
N PHE A 182 1.56 -9.85 21.98
CA PHE A 182 0.41 -9.71 21.07
C PHE A 182 0.07 -8.24 20.79
N MET A 183 0.23 -7.36 21.79
CA MET A 183 -0.11 -5.94 21.70
C MET A 183 0.80 -5.14 20.75
N ASN A 184 2.10 -5.50 20.67
CA ASN A 184 3.08 -4.76 19.86
C ASN A 184 3.48 -5.48 18.56
N ALA A 185 3.00 -6.70 18.35
CA ALA A 185 3.36 -7.50 17.18
C ALA A 185 2.92 -6.85 15.85
N PHE A 186 1.70 -6.30 15.81
CA PHE A 186 1.18 -5.63 14.62
C PHE A 186 1.94 -4.34 14.30
N GLY A 187 2.26 -3.53 15.32
CA GLY A 187 3.09 -2.34 15.13
C GLY A 187 4.46 -2.68 14.55
N LYS A 188 5.07 -3.79 15.01
CA LYS A 188 6.35 -4.26 14.48
C LYS A 188 6.27 -4.73 13.02
N ALA A 189 5.15 -5.34 12.63
CA ALA A 189 4.91 -5.70 11.24
C ALA A 189 4.77 -4.46 10.34
N ASP A 190 4.05 -3.43 10.80
CA ASP A 190 3.89 -2.15 10.11
C ASP A 190 5.24 -1.41 9.99
N ASP A 191 6.06 -1.38 11.05
CA ASP A 191 7.43 -0.84 11.03
C ASP A 191 8.30 -1.55 9.99
N THR A 192 8.22 -2.87 9.93
CA THR A 192 9.01 -3.67 8.98
C THR A 192 8.63 -3.39 7.53
N LEU A 193 7.34 -3.25 7.24
CA LEU A 193 6.85 -2.80 5.93
C LEU A 193 7.39 -1.42 5.56
N SER A 194 7.35 -0.49 6.51
CA SER A 194 7.84 0.88 6.33
C SER A 194 9.33 0.93 6.04
N ILE A 195 10.13 0.18 6.81
CA ILE A 195 11.59 0.08 6.61
C ILE A 195 11.90 -0.51 5.22
N ALA A 196 11.21 -1.56 4.82
CA ALA A 196 11.42 -2.18 3.51
C ALA A 196 11.13 -1.21 2.37
N ALA A 197 9.99 -0.53 2.40
CA ALA A 197 9.61 0.44 1.36
C ALA A 197 10.57 1.65 1.35
N LYS A 198 10.95 2.17 2.52
CA LYS A 198 11.90 3.28 2.66
C LYS A 198 13.26 2.91 2.08
N SER A 199 13.82 1.75 2.47
CA SER A 199 15.14 1.32 2.00
C SER A 199 15.20 1.18 0.48
N ILE A 200 14.13 0.71 -0.17
CA ILE A 200 14.10 0.60 -1.63
C ILE A 200 13.92 1.98 -2.27
N ALA A 201 13.07 2.84 -1.72
CA ALA A 201 12.86 4.20 -2.22
C ALA A 201 14.16 5.04 -2.15
N GLU A 202 14.90 4.97 -1.04
CA GLU A 202 16.19 5.68 -0.85
C GLU A 202 17.31 5.20 -1.79
N ILE A 203 17.23 4.00 -2.36
CA ILE A 203 18.22 3.53 -3.35
C ILE A 203 17.95 4.16 -4.72
N ILE A 204 16.72 4.57 -4.99
CA ILE A 204 16.26 5.01 -6.30
C ILE A 204 16.26 6.55 -6.42
N THR A 205 16.07 7.24 -5.30
CA THR A 205 16.12 8.71 -5.20
C THR A 205 17.49 9.21 -4.79
#